data_9cd3faa86f2d205392704fe23df7c487
#
_entry.id   9cd3faa86f2d205392704fe23df7c487
#
_cell.length_a   1.000
_cell.length_b   1.000
_cell.length_c   1.000
_cell.angle_alpha   90.00
_cell.angle_beta   90.00
_cell.angle_gamma   90.00
#
_symmetry.space_group_name_H-M   'P 1'
#
loop_
_entity.id
_entity.type
_entity.pdbx_description
1 polymer ?
#
loop_
_entity_poly.entity_id
_entity_poly.type
_entity_poly.pdbx_seq_one_letter_code
_entity_poly.pdbx_strand_id
1 'polypeptide(L)'
;DMEQARQIGMPIDLGAVSAAANACAQKEDLMIFAGNPKAGYEGLATAEGAFKVKKSDWSKDENAFSDVVKGLQHFADKNLRGRYALAVSPDLYAQLQRLQVSTGLLESERIKTLVGGGLYMTPALGLNKAVLVCAEPQNMDLVIGQDLITGYMGSAKLNHEFRVFETALLRIKCKDAVVVFG
;
A
#
# COMPACT_ATOMS: atom_id res chain seq x y z
N ASP A 1 8.22 -10.69 33.68
CA ASP A 1 8.23 -12.12 33.44
C ASP A 1 6.82 -12.61 33.16
N MET A 2 6.59 -13.26 32.01
CA MET A 2 5.25 -13.71 31.56
C MET A 2 4.63 -14.72 32.52
N GLU A 3 5.45 -15.59 33.11
CA GLU A 3 4.99 -16.62 34.04
C GLU A 3 4.59 -16.02 35.39
N GLN A 4 5.33 -15.04 35.85
CA GLN A 4 5.03 -14.29 37.06
C GLN A 4 3.76 -13.42 36.88
N ALA A 5 3.60 -12.76 35.74
CA ALA A 5 2.38 -12.01 35.40
C ALA A 5 1.15 -12.92 35.38
N ARG A 6 1.26 -14.13 34.84
CA ARG A 6 0.18 -15.12 34.83
C ARG A 6 -0.19 -15.60 36.22
N GLN A 7 0.80 -15.81 37.10
CA GLN A 7 0.57 -16.27 38.49
C GLN A 7 -0.15 -15.22 39.37
N ILE A 8 0.11 -13.92 39.11
CA ILE A 8 -0.48 -12.82 39.87
C ILE A 8 -1.70 -12.19 39.15
N GLY A 9 -2.16 -12.77 38.04
CA GLY A 9 -3.33 -12.30 37.28
C GLY A 9 -3.09 -10.95 36.56
N MET A 10 -1.85 -10.53 36.34
CA MET A 10 -1.54 -9.34 35.55
C MET A 10 -1.57 -9.62 34.05
N PRO A 11 -2.00 -8.66 33.23
CA PRO A 11 -1.97 -8.81 31.78
C PRO A 11 -0.52 -8.97 31.30
N ILE A 12 -0.31 -9.91 30.37
CA ILE A 12 1.00 -10.13 29.75
C ILE A 12 1.29 -8.95 28.81
N ASP A 13 2.45 -8.32 28.96
CA ASP A 13 2.90 -7.29 28.03
C ASP A 13 3.34 -7.94 26.70
N LEU A 14 2.56 -7.71 25.65
CA LEU A 14 2.83 -8.14 24.27
C LEU A 14 3.32 -6.99 23.37
N GLY A 15 3.70 -5.85 23.95
CA GLY A 15 4.10 -4.66 23.19
C GLY A 15 5.24 -4.94 22.20
N ALA A 16 6.23 -5.72 22.58
CA ALA A 16 7.34 -6.09 21.70
C ALA A 16 6.88 -6.97 20.51
N VAL A 17 5.92 -7.88 20.72
CA VAL A 17 5.37 -8.73 19.66
C VAL A 17 4.52 -7.89 18.69
N SER A 18 3.71 -6.99 19.22
CA SER A 18 2.92 -6.06 18.41
C SER A 18 3.80 -5.13 17.58
N ALA A 19 4.89 -4.63 18.14
CA ALA A 19 5.87 -3.81 17.40
C ALA A 19 6.55 -4.61 16.27
N ALA A 20 6.88 -5.88 16.52
CA ALA A 20 7.45 -6.76 15.50
C ALA A 20 6.45 -7.07 14.38
N ALA A 21 5.16 -7.30 14.70
CA ALA A 21 4.11 -7.49 13.71
C ALA A 21 3.92 -6.23 12.83
N ASN A 22 3.89 -5.04 13.43
CA ASN A 22 3.82 -3.78 12.69
C ASN A 22 5.03 -3.59 11.77
N ALA A 23 6.24 -3.94 12.23
CA ALA A 23 7.44 -3.86 11.40
C ALA A 23 7.41 -4.87 10.23
N CYS A 24 6.78 -6.02 10.41
CA CYS A 24 6.58 -7.01 9.35
C CYS A 24 5.61 -6.46 8.29
N ALA A 25 4.44 -5.94 8.70
CA ALA A 25 3.46 -5.32 7.82
C ALA A 25 4.03 -4.12 7.03
N GLN A 26 4.86 -3.29 7.67
CA GLN A 26 5.54 -2.20 6.95
C GLN A 26 6.50 -2.71 5.87
N LYS A 27 7.18 -3.84 6.11
CA LYS A 27 8.06 -4.46 5.11
C LYS A 27 7.27 -5.09 3.97
N GLU A 28 6.10 -5.66 4.25
CA GLU A 28 5.16 -6.15 3.25
C GLU A 28 4.71 -5.00 2.33
N ASP A 29 4.25 -3.88 2.90
CA ASP A 29 3.89 -2.69 2.14
C ASP A 29 5.04 -2.21 1.26
N LEU A 30 6.26 -2.11 1.80
CA LEU A 30 7.44 -1.72 1.03
C LEU A 30 7.71 -2.69 -0.13
N MET A 31 7.54 -4.00 0.09
CA MET A 31 7.71 -5.00 -0.96
C MET A 31 6.64 -4.85 -2.05
N ILE A 32 5.39 -4.59 -1.68
CA ILE A 32 4.29 -4.38 -2.62
C ILE A 32 4.53 -3.13 -3.47
N PHE A 33 4.91 -2.01 -2.87
CA PHE A 33 5.02 -0.74 -3.60
C PHE A 33 6.39 -0.49 -4.22
N ALA A 34 7.48 -0.75 -3.50
CA ALA A 34 8.84 -0.49 -3.96
C ALA A 34 9.52 -1.73 -4.56
N GLY A 35 9.05 -2.92 -4.20
CA GLY A 35 9.68 -4.18 -4.59
C GLY A 35 10.97 -4.47 -3.81
N ASN A 36 11.73 -5.44 -4.30
CA ASN A 36 13.05 -5.78 -3.79
C ASN A 36 14.05 -5.91 -4.94
N PRO A 37 14.69 -4.82 -5.38
CA PRO A 37 15.62 -4.85 -6.50
C PRO A 37 16.80 -5.80 -6.31
N LYS A 38 17.25 -6.01 -5.06
CA LYS A 38 18.33 -6.95 -4.75
C LYS A 38 17.96 -8.41 -5.03
N ALA A 39 16.68 -8.73 -4.93
CA ALA A 39 16.14 -10.05 -5.22
C ALA A 39 15.48 -10.12 -6.63
N GLY A 40 15.56 -9.07 -7.42
CA GLY A 40 14.98 -9.01 -8.77
C GLY A 40 13.46 -8.86 -8.81
N TYR A 41 12.83 -8.42 -7.71
CA TYR A 41 11.38 -8.23 -7.64
C TYR A 41 10.99 -6.76 -7.79
N GLU A 42 10.06 -6.49 -8.69
CA GLU A 42 9.46 -5.18 -8.90
C GLU A 42 8.28 -4.96 -7.96
N GLY A 43 8.09 -3.72 -7.51
CA GLY A 43 6.87 -3.27 -6.83
C GLY A 43 5.97 -2.47 -7.78
N LEU A 44 4.79 -2.11 -7.33
CA LEU A 44 3.82 -1.34 -8.11
C LEU A 44 4.37 0.00 -8.60
N ALA A 45 5.18 0.69 -7.78
CA ALA A 45 5.77 1.99 -8.14
C ALA A 45 7.05 1.87 -8.99
N THR A 46 7.63 0.66 -9.09
CA THR A 46 8.90 0.41 -9.79
C THR A 46 8.75 -0.51 -10.99
N ALA A 47 7.54 -0.95 -11.29
CA ALA A 47 7.25 -1.88 -12.36
C ALA A 47 7.73 -1.34 -13.72
N GLU A 48 8.65 -2.03 -14.36
CA GLU A 48 9.08 -1.72 -15.72
C GLU A 48 7.94 -1.99 -16.70
N GLY A 49 7.67 -1.02 -17.58
CA GLY A 49 6.55 -1.09 -18.52
C GLY A 49 5.20 -0.62 -17.96
N ALA A 50 5.11 -0.22 -16.69
CA ALA A 50 3.94 0.48 -16.16
C ALA A 50 3.74 1.82 -16.88
N PHE A 51 2.48 2.22 -17.05
CA PHE A 51 2.17 3.51 -17.65
C PHE A 51 2.54 4.65 -16.70
N LYS A 52 3.32 5.61 -17.19
CA LYS A 52 3.78 6.74 -16.37
C LYS A 52 3.03 8.01 -16.76
N VAL A 53 2.38 8.63 -15.78
CA VAL A 53 1.77 9.94 -15.93
C VAL A 53 2.66 10.95 -15.23
N LYS A 54 3.14 11.96 -15.99
CA LYS A 54 3.83 13.10 -15.38
C LYS A 54 2.83 13.81 -14.47
N LYS A 55 3.06 13.69 -13.17
CA LYS A 55 2.18 14.26 -12.15
C LYS A 55 2.22 15.79 -12.20
N SER A 56 1.07 16.43 -12.23
CA SER A 56 0.94 17.88 -12.04
C SER A 56 1.06 18.27 -10.56
N ASP A 57 0.96 19.54 -10.28
CA ASP A 57 0.94 20.04 -8.90
C ASP A 57 -0.44 19.79 -8.29
N TRP A 58 -0.55 18.73 -7.49
CA TRP A 58 -1.80 18.32 -6.85
C TRP A 58 -2.25 19.27 -5.72
N SER A 59 -1.41 20.24 -5.36
CA SER A 59 -1.81 21.29 -4.43
C SER A 59 -2.67 22.39 -5.08
N LYS A 60 -2.88 22.35 -6.41
CA LYS A 60 -3.57 23.40 -7.17
C LYS A 60 -4.74 22.86 -7.96
N ASP A 61 -5.76 23.69 -8.07
CA ASP A 61 -6.93 23.46 -8.92
C ASP A 61 -7.52 22.04 -8.81
N GLU A 62 -7.91 21.46 -9.92
CA GLU A 62 -8.38 20.06 -10.03
C GLU A 62 -7.31 19.15 -10.66
N ASN A 63 -6.05 19.46 -10.45
CA ASN A 63 -4.93 18.77 -11.07
C ASN A 63 -4.87 17.30 -10.70
N ALA A 64 -5.09 16.95 -9.43
CA ALA A 64 -5.10 15.56 -8.99
C ALA A 64 -6.23 14.77 -9.65
N PHE A 65 -7.43 15.32 -9.69
CA PHE A 65 -8.55 14.71 -10.36
C PHE A 65 -8.29 14.48 -11.86
N SER A 66 -7.75 15.49 -12.54
CA SER A 66 -7.42 15.42 -13.97
C SER A 66 -6.35 14.37 -14.27
N ASP A 67 -5.32 14.24 -13.42
CA ASP A 67 -4.28 13.23 -13.61
C ASP A 67 -4.82 11.82 -13.36
N VAL A 68 -5.67 11.62 -12.34
CA VAL A 68 -6.33 10.33 -12.10
C VAL A 68 -7.24 9.95 -13.27
N VAL A 69 -7.98 10.91 -13.85
CA VAL A 69 -8.78 10.67 -15.06
C VAL A 69 -7.91 10.19 -16.23
N LYS A 70 -6.72 10.76 -16.45
CA LYS A 70 -5.78 10.28 -17.48
C LYS A 70 -5.37 8.82 -17.25
N GLY A 71 -5.12 8.45 -15.99
CA GLY A 71 -4.83 7.06 -15.62
C GLY A 71 -6.00 6.12 -15.94
N LEU A 72 -7.22 6.52 -15.61
CA LEU A 72 -8.41 5.73 -15.92
C LEU A 72 -8.70 5.66 -17.44
N GLN A 73 -8.41 6.72 -18.20
CA GLN A 73 -8.47 6.70 -19.66
C GLN A 73 -7.51 5.67 -20.25
N HIS A 74 -6.26 5.59 -19.73
CA HIS A 74 -5.32 4.54 -20.14
C HIS A 74 -5.91 3.14 -19.91
N PHE A 75 -6.55 2.89 -18.76
CA PHE A 75 -7.20 1.60 -18.51
C PHE A 75 -8.34 1.33 -19.50
N ALA A 76 -9.15 2.36 -19.82
CA ALA A 76 -10.22 2.23 -20.79
C ALA A 76 -9.69 1.91 -22.20
N ASP A 77 -8.61 2.58 -22.63
CA ASP A 77 -7.96 2.36 -23.94
C ASP A 77 -7.38 0.94 -24.06
N LYS A 78 -6.91 0.39 -22.92
CA LYS A 78 -6.42 -0.99 -22.83
C LYS A 78 -7.52 -2.02 -22.53
N ASN A 79 -8.79 -1.59 -22.48
CA ASN A 79 -9.94 -2.43 -22.12
C ASN A 79 -9.79 -3.12 -20.75
N LEU A 80 -9.08 -2.48 -19.82
CA LEU A 80 -8.90 -2.96 -18.44
C LEU A 80 -10.07 -2.45 -17.60
N ARG A 81 -10.96 -3.37 -17.21
CA ARG A 81 -12.14 -3.08 -16.41
C ARG A 81 -12.13 -3.88 -15.13
N GLY A 82 -12.69 -3.34 -14.07
CA GLY A 82 -12.80 -4.00 -12.78
C GLY A 82 -12.62 -3.06 -11.62
N ARG A 83 -12.04 -3.53 -10.55
CA ARG A 83 -11.80 -2.75 -9.33
C ARG A 83 -10.55 -1.88 -9.50
N TYR A 84 -10.74 -0.58 -9.39
CA TYR A 84 -9.63 0.36 -9.37
C TYR A 84 -9.26 0.71 -7.94
N ALA A 85 -7.97 0.94 -7.71
CA ALA A 85 -7.46 1.40 -6.43
C ALA A 85 -6.34 2.41 -6.66
N LEU A 86 -6.42 3.55 -5.97
CA LEU A 86 -5.40 4.59 -5.95
C LEU A 86 -4.69 4.60 -4.60
N ALA A 87 -3.41 4.30 -4.59
CA ALA A 87 -2.54 4.47 -3.43
C ALA A 87 -1.76 5.78 -3.57
N VAL A 88 -1.71 6.56 -2.51
CA VAL A 88 -1.05 7.87 -2.48
C VAL A 88 -0.13 7.99 -1.28
N SER A 89 0.95 8.74 -1.43
CA SER A 89 1.82 9.11 -0.31
C SER A 89 1.10 10.03 0.69
N PRO A 90 1.51 10.07 1.97
CA PRO A 90 0.84 10.86 3.00
C PRO A 90 0.76 12.36 2.68
N ASP A 91 1.80 12.92 2.07
CA ASP A 91 1.84 14.31 1.65
C ASP A 91 0.82 14.62 0.54
N LEU A 92 0.68 13.73 -0.45
CA LEU A 92 -0.35 13.86 -1.48
C LEU A 92 -1.75 13.65 -0.89
N TYR A 93 -1.92 12.68 0.02
CA TYR A 93 -3.20 12.48 0.68
C TYR A 93 -3.67 13.73 1.42
N ALA A 94 -2.75 14.42 2.12
CA ALA A 94 -3.04 15.69 2.78
C ALA A 94 -3.48 16.78 1.78
N GLN A 95 -2.86 16.84 0.59
CA GLN A 95 -3.27 17.78 -0.46
C GLN A 95 -4.67 17.50 -0.98
N LEU A 96 -5.09 16.23 -1.04
CA LEU A 96 -6.44 15.83 -1.47
C LEU A 96 -7.55 16.18 -0.45
N GLN A 97 -7.20 16.58 0.78
CA GLN A 97 -8.19 17.00 1.80
C GLN A 97 -8.68 18.44 1.59
N ARG A 98 -8.36 19.06 0.46
CA ARG A 98 -8.87 20.40 0.13
C ARG A 98 -10.31 20.35 -0.30
N LEU A 99 -11.07 21.36 0.14
CA LEU A 99 -12.41 21.61 -0.35
C LEU A 99 -12.34 22.24 -1.75
N GLN A 100 -13.01 21.65 -2.70
CA GLN A 100 -13.18 22.24 -4.04
C GLN A 100 -14.34 23.23 -4.00
N VAL A 101 -14.01 24.51 -4.20
CA VAL A 101 -14.99 25.61 -4.09
C VAL A 101 -16.14 25.44 -5.09
N SER A 102 -15.86 24.88 -6.28
CA SER A 102 -16.85 24.69 -7.34
C SER A 102 -17.90 23.63 -7.02
N THR A 103 -17.59 22.65 -6.18
CA THR A 103 -18.45 21.50 -5.88
C THR A 103 -18.85 21.39 -4.41
N GLY A 104 -18.14 22.08 -3.51
CA GLY A 104 -18.33 21.96 -2.06
C GLY A 104 -17.91 20.60 -1.49
N LEU A 105 -17.21 19.76 -2.26
CA LEU A 105 -16.72 18.44 -1.85
C LEU A 105 -15.20 18.44 -1.67
N LEU A 106 -14.71 17.54 -0.82
CA LEU A 106 -13.27 17.27 -0.74
C LEU A 106 -12.79 16.62 -2.04
N GLU A 107 -11.61 16.99 -2.50
CA GLU A 107 -11.03 16.37 -3.70
C GLU A 107 -10.82 14.87 -3.52
N SER A 108 -10.45 14.42 -2.31
CA SER A 108 -10.36 13.01 -1.94
C SER A 108 -11.67 12.24 -2.14
N GLU A 109 -12.83 12.83 -1.80
CA GLU A 109 -14.14 12.20 -1.98
C GLU A 109 -14.50 12.06 -3.46
N ARG A 110 -14.22 13.09 -4.25
CA ARG A 110 -14.42 13.06 -5.70
C ARG A 110 -13.56 11.97 -6.35
N ILE A 111 -12.28 11.92 -6.02
CA ILE A 111 -11.36 10.89 -6.53
C ILE A 111 -11.79 9.50 -6.05
N LYS A 112 -12.17 9.36 -4.77
CA LYS A 112 -12.66 8.10 -4.21
C LYS A 112 -13.87 7.58 -4.98
N THR A 113 -14.82 8.45 -5.32
CA THR A 113 -15.97 8.09 -6.16
C THR A 113 -15.53 7.67 -7.56
N LEU A 114 -14.57 8.38 -8.16
CA LEU A 114 -14.07 8.11 -9.51
C LEU A 114 -13.39 6.73 -9.61
N VAL A 115 -12.65 6.32 -8.58
CA VAL A 115 -11.98 5.00 -8.53
C VAL A 115 -12.83 3.90 -7.88
N GLY A 116 -14.12 4.14 -7.63
CA GLY A 116 -15.02 3.14 -7.05
C GLY A 116 -14.76 2.82 -5.58
N GLY A 117 -14.22 3.78 -4.82
CA GLY A 117 -13.98 3.68 -3.39
C GLY A 117 -12.56 3.29 -2.96
N GLY A 118 -11.70 2.88 -3.89
CA GLY A 118 -10.34 2.42 -3.60
C GLY A 118 -9.30 3.56 -3.51
N LEU A 119 -9.39 4.45 -2.51
CA LEU A 119 -8.36 5.46 -2.21
C LEU A 119 -7.67 5.12 -0.89
N TYR A 120 -6.36 4.89 -0.94
CA TYR A 120 -5.54 4.45 0.19
C TYR A 120 -4.32 5.35 0.37
N MET A 121 -3.97 5.61 1.63
CA MET A 121 -2.73 6.30 1.99
C MET A 121 -1.69 5.27 2.45
N THR A 122 -0.48 5.35 1.91
CA THR A 122 0.63 4.53 2.37
C THR A 122 1.96 5.28 2.37
N PRO A 123 2.74 5.20 3.46
CA PRO A 123 4.09 5.75 3.51
C PRO A 123 5.10 4.95 2.67
N ALA A 124 4.77 3.73 2.26
CA ALA A 124 5.65 2.85 1.48
C ALA A 124 5.98 3.39 0.08
N LEU A 125 5.18 4.32 -0.44
CA LEU A 125 5.44 5.00 -1.72
C LEU A 125 6.57 6.05 -1.63
N GLY A 126 6.95 6.47 -0.41
CA GLY A 126 7.81 7.63 -0.21
C GLY A 126 7.05 8.95 -0.40
N LEU A 127 7.74 10.03 -0.77
CA LEU A 127 7.12 11.34 -0.94
C LEU A 127 6.71 11.60 -2.40
N ASN A 128 5.61 12.34 -2.55
CA ASN A 128 5.16 12.90 -3.83
C ASN A 128 4.90 11.85 -4.92
N LYS A 129 4.43 10.67 -4.53
CA LYS A 129 4.13 9.56 -5.43
C LYS A 129 2.72 9.03 -5.24
N ALA A 130 2.14 8.56 -6.34
CA ALA A 130 0.88 7.83 -6.32
C ALA A 130 0.91 6.71 -7.36
N VAL A 131 0.14 5.67 -7.11
CA VAL A 131 -0.03 4.51 -8.02
C VAL A 131 -1.50 4.19 -8.14
N LEU A 132 -2.01 4.14 -9.35
CA LEU A 132 -3.35 3.68 -9.67
C LEU A 132 -3.27 2.29 -10.31
N VAL A 133 -4.08 1.36 -9.84
CA VAL A 133 -4.09 -0.02 -10.32
C VAL A 133 -5.50 -0.47 -10.70
N CYS A 134 -5.57 -1.35 -11.70
CA CYS A 134 -6.75 -2.17 -11.97
C CYS A 134 -6.55 -3.52 -11.27
N ALA A 135 -7.04 -3.62 -10.02
CA ALA A 135 -6.71 -4.69 -9.06
C ALA A 135 -7.58 -5.96 -9.28
N GLU A 136 -7.48 -6.51 -10.48
CA GLU A 136 -8.16 -7.77 -10.83
C GLU A 136 -7.18 -8.95 -10.84
N PRO A 137 -7.62 -10.17 -10.48
CA PRO A 137 -6.74 -11.34 -10.36
C PRO A 137 -5.97 -11.69 -11.65
N GLN A 138 -6.51 -11.36 -12.82
CA GLN A 138 -5.83 -11.55 -14.10
C GLN A 138 -4.69 -10.54 -14.32
N ASN A 139 -4.73 -9.39 -13.65
CA ASN A 139 -3.76 -8.31 -13.82
C ASN A 139 -2.63 -8.40 -12.79
N MET A 140 -2.96 -8.74 -11.55
CA MET A 140 -2.02 -8.85 -10.44
C MET A 140 -2.58 -9.70 -9.31
N ASP A 141 -1.71 -10.27 -8.50
CA ASP A 141 -2.08 -10.92 -7.24
C ASP A 141 -0.95 -10.83 -6.21
N LEU A 142 -1.33 -10.99 -4.95
CA LEU A 142 -0.39 -11.20 -3.85
C LEU A 142 -0.43 -12.68 -3.48
N VAL A 143 0.69 -13.37 -3.68
CA VAL A 143 0.83 -14.78 -3.30
C VAL A 143 1.33 -14.85 -1.87
N ILE A 144 0.54 -15.45 -1.00
CA ILE A 144 0.89 -15.68 0.40
C ILE A 144 1.36 -17.14 0.53
N GLY A 145 2.64 -17.34 0.78
CA GLY A 145 3.20 -18.67 1.06
C GLY A 145 2.99 -19.07 2.52
N GLN A 146 3.19 -18.13 3.42
CA GLN A 146 2.88 -18.22 4.85
C GLN A 146 2.30 -16.89 5.30
N ASP A 147 1.10 -16.93 5.83
CA ASP A 147 0.46 -15.75 6.43
C ASP A 147 1.20 -15.32 7.72
N LEU A 148 1.02 -14.08 8.13
CA LEU A 148 1.69 -13.51 9.30
C LEU A 148 1.44 -14.35 10.54
N ILE A 149 2.49 -14.95 11.07
CA ILE A 149 2.43 -15.77 12.29
C ILE A 149 3.48 -15.34 13.30
N THR A 150 3.19 -15.64 14.56
CA THR A 150 4.15 -15.50 15.66
C THR A 150 4.57 -16.88 16.14
N GLY A 151 5.85 -17.21 15.96
CA GLY A 151 6.44 -18.45 16.46
C GLY A 151 7.19 -18.22 17.76
N TYR A 152 7.03 -19.11 18.73
CA TYR A 152 7.88 -19.13 19.93
C TYR A 152 9.19 -19.85 19.60
N MET A 153 10.32 -19.22 19.88
CA MET A 153 11.67 -19.72 19.55
C MET A 153 12.37 -20.38 20.73
N GLY A 154 11.82 -20.26 21.93
CA GLY A 154 12.42 -20.76 23.16
C GLY A 154 12.83 -19.68 24.14
N SER A 155 13.45 -20.09 25.24
CA SER A 155 14.02 -19.16 26.23
C SER A 155 15.51 -18.98 25.99
N ALA A 156 15.97 -17.73 26.00
CA ALA A 156 17.38 -17.36 25.93
C ALA A 156 17.71 -16.31 26.99
N LYS A 157 18.69 -16.58 27.85
CA LYS A 157 19.14 -15.64 28.89
C LYS A 157 18.03 -15.05 29.76
N LEU A 158 17.12 -15.87 30.26
CA LEU A 158 15.94 -15.50 31.06
C LEU A 158 14.85 -14.71 30.29
N ASN A 159 14.95 -14.57 28.97
CA ASN A 159 13.94 -13.98 28.12
C ASN A 159 13.26 -15.04 27.26
N HIS A 160 12.03 -14.78 26.85
CA HIS A 160 11.32 -15.57 25.86
C HIS A 160 11.47 -14.92 24.47
N GLU A 161 11.98 -15.68 23.52
CA GLU A 161 12.18 -15.19 22.15
C GLU A 161 10.99 -15.57 21.29
N PHE A 162 10.46 -14.59 20.54
CA PHE A 162 9.42 -14.75 19.55
C PHE A 162 9.91 -14.28 18.19
N ARG A 163 9.48 -14.95 17.14
CA ARG A 163 9.71 -14.56 15.76
C ARG A 163 8.36 -14.28 15.09
N VAL A 164 8.21 -13.08 14.54
CA VAL A 164 7.09 -12.74 13.66
C VAL A 164 7.60 -12.81 12.23
N PHE A 165 6.91 -13.54 11.38
CA PHE A 165 7.32 -13.70 9.98
C PHE A 165 6.13 -13.98 9.07
N GLU A 166 6.34 -13.66 7.80
CA GLU A 166 5.42 -13.84 6.70
C GLU A 166 6.22 -14.18 5.44
N THR A 167 5.58 -14.84 4.47
CA THR A 167 6.13 -15.04 3.13
C THR A 167 5.08 -14.61 2.12
N ALA A 168 5.32 -13.47 1.48
CA ALA A 168 4.44 -12.88 0.49
C ALA A 168 5.23 -12.49 -0.76
N LEU A 169 4.57 -12.48 -1.93
CA LEU A 169 5.13 -12.07 -3.20
C LEU A 169 4.07 -11.41 -4.07
N LEU A 170 4.31 -10.15 -4.45
CA LEU A 170 3.51 -9.48 -5.48
C LEU A 170 3.87 -10.02 -6.87
N ARG A 171 2.86 -10.43 -7.64
CA ARG A 171 3.01 -10.77 -9.06
C ARG A 171 2.21 -9.78 -9.91
N ILE A 172 2.90 -9.01 -10.73
CA ILE A 172 2.30 -8.11 -11.71
C ILE A 172 2.26 -8.85 -13.06
N LYS A 173 1.08 -9.31 -13.46
CA LYS A 173 0.87 -10.11 -14.67
C LYS A 173 0.63 -9.22 -15.89
N CYS A 174 -0.02 -8.06 -15.68
CA CYS A 174 -0.31 -7.06 -16.70
C CYS A 174 0.27 -5.70 -16.29
N LYS A 175 1.32 -5.26 -16.96
CA LYS A 175 2.00 -3.99 -16.66
C LYS A 175 1.12 -2.77 -17.00
N ASP A 176 0.30 -2.86 -18.06
CA ASP A 176 -0.66 -1.82 -18.41
C ASP A 176 -1.73 -1.56 -17.32
N ALA A 177 -1.94 -2.52 -16.40
CA ALA A 177 -2.85 -2.38 -15.27
C ALA A 177 -2.29 -1.57 -14.11
N VAL A 178 -1.08 -1.00 -14.27
CA VAL A 178 -0.41 -0.16 -13.28
C VAL A 178 -0.10 1.20 -13.90
N VAL A 179 -0.54 2.27 -13.25
CA VAL A 179 -0.24 3.67 -13.62
C VAL A 179 0.52 4.32 -12.46
N VAL A 180 1.69 4.86 -12.76
CA VAL A 180 2.56 5.54 -11.78
C VAL A 180 2.53 7.04 -12.03
N PHE A 181 2.25 7.81 -10.98
CA PHE A 181 2.29 9.28 -10.98
C PHE A 181 3.55 9.75 -10.26
N GLY A 182 4.43 10.46 -10.97
CA GLY A 182 5.69 10.96 -10.43
C GLY A 182 6.37 12.00 -11.31
#